data_9acdf5d4d041e1fd33a608927780c5c1
#
_entry.id   9acdf5d4d041e1fd33a608927780c5c1
#
_cell.length_a   1.000
_cell.length_b   1.000
_cell.length_c   1.000
_cell.angle_alpha   90.00
_cell.angle_beta   90.00
_cell.angle_gamma   90.00
#
_symmetry.space_group_name_H-M   'P 1'
#
loop_
_entity.id
_entity.type
_entity.pdbx_description
1 polymer ?
#
loop_
_entity_poly.entity_id
_entity_poly.type
_entity_poly.pdbx_seq_one_letter_code
_entity_poly.pdbx_strand_id
1 'polypeptide(L)'
;MSRWIVSAAAVAMLAAGASTAFAAEKIKIGTEGAYPPFNTITSDGKLEGFDIDIANALCAQMKAECEIVTQDWDGMIPALQAKKFDAIIASMSITEERKQKVAFTNKYYTTPLAVVALKDSSLGGTDGAAVAGKTVGAQASTTQANYAQDVYAKAGADVKLYPTQEEAVTDLVNGRLDAVLSDKFVLVDWMKHGSAKDCCKMIGDVKGTETQAGIAVRKEDNELREKLNAAIDAIVADGTYKKIQAKYFDFDIY
;
A
#
# COMPACT_ATOMS: atom_id res chain seq x y z
N MET A 1 -76.30 51.19 -11.29
CA MET A 1 -75.54 50.23 -12.09
C MET A 1 -74.08 50.26 -11.60
N SER A 2 -73.70 49.43 -10.68
CA SER A 2 -72.31 49.40 -10.10
C SER A 2 -71.67 48.08 -10.47
N ARG A 3 -70.55 48.12 -11.22
CA ARG A 3 -69.78 47.00 -11.67
C ARG A 3 -68.67 46.77 -10.64
N TRP A 4 -68.69 45.61 -9.97
CA TRP A 4 -67.63 45.17 -9.08
C TRP A 4 -66.58 44.46 -9.89
N ILE A 5 -65.34 44.94 -9.79
CA ILE A 5 -64.16 44.30 -10.38
C ILE A 5 -63.46 43.48 -9.23
N VAL A 6 -63.49 42.16 -9.39
CA VAL A 6 -62.77 41.26 -8.49
C VAL A 6 -61.40 41.05 -9.05
N SER A 7 -60.36 41.56 -8.37
CA SER A 7 -58.96 41.32 -8.70
C SER A 7 -58.51 40.01 -8.05
N ALA A 8 -58.20 38.99 -8.85
CA ALA A 8 -57.59 37.76 -8.38
C ALA A 8 -56.06 37.93 -8.30
N ALA A 9 -55.53 37.96 -7.10
CA ALA A 9 -54.09 37.93 -6.84
C ALA A 9 -53.58 36.49 -6.91
N ALA A 10 -52.79 36.15 -7.93
CA ALA A 10 -52.09 34.86 -8.05
C ALA A 10 -50.85 34.90 -7.20
N VAL A 11 -50.83 34.13 -6.12
CA VAL A 11 -49.66 33.90 -5.28
C VAL A 11 -48.80 32.81 -5.92
N ALA A 12 -47.70 33.16 -6.56
CA ALA A 12 -46.68 32.22 -7.04
C ALA A 12 -45.80 31.80 -5.87
N MET A 13 -45.99 30.59 -5.37
CA MET A 13 -45.06 29.94 -4.42
C MET A 13 -43.80 29.53 -5.17
N LEU A 14 -42.69 30.23 -4.99
CA LEU A 14 -41.37 29.76 -5.35
C LEU A 14 -40.96 28.68 -4.32
N ALA A 15 -41.05 27.42 -4.75
CA ALA A 15 -40.41 26.30 -4.04
C ALA A 15 -38.90 26.45 -4.24
N ALA A 16 -38.22 27.13 -3.31
CA ALA A 16 -36.77 27.10 -3.20
C ALA A 16 -36.35 25.69 -2.77
N GLY A 17 -35.94 24.86 -3.74
CA GLY A 17 -35.30 23.58 -3.50
C GLY A 17 -33.97 23.83 -2.76
N ALA A 18 -33.95 23.62 -1.46
CA ALA A 18 -32.73 23.61 -0.69
C ALA A 18 -31.90 22.38 -1.12
N SER A 19 -30.98 22.56 -2.06
CA SER A 19 -29.92 21.58 -2.32
C SER A 19 -29.08 21.49 -1.06
N THR A 20 -29.29 20.46 -0.25
CA THR A 20 -28.37 20.11 0.82
C THR A 20 -27.05 19.71 0.17
N ALA A 21 -26.12 20.65 0.09
CA ALA A 21 -24.74 20.32 -0.22
C ALA A 21 -24.24 19.39 0.91
N PHE A 22 -24.20 18.08 0.68
CA PHE A 22 -23.48 17.18 1.57
C PHE A 22 -22.01 17.60 1.52
N ALA A 23 -21.47 18.04 2.64
CA ALA A 23 -20.04 18.24 2.77
C ALA A 23 -19.34 16.90 2.42
N ALA A 24 -18.29 16.98 1.58
CA ALA A 24 -17.52 15.80 1.25
C ALA A 24 -16.98 15.17 2.54
N GLU A 25 -17.06 13.84 2.62
CA GLU A 25 -16.49 13.11 3.75
C GLU A 25 -14.98 13.31 3.77
N LYS A 26 -14.42 13.65 4.93
CA LYS A 26 -12.98 13.81 5.09
C LYS A 26 -12.38 12.51 5.58
N ILE A 27 -11.41 11.97 4.84
CA ILE A 27 -10.73 10.72 5.16
C ILE A 27 -9.24 10.98 5.22
N LYS A 28 -8.62 10.61 6.33
CA LYS A 28 -7.16 10.66 6.47
C LYS A 28 -6.58 9.26 6.22
N ILE A 29 -5.58 9.16 5.34
CA ILE A 29 -4.94 7.91 4.90
C ILE A 29 -3.49 7.91 5.36
N GLY A 30 -3.08 6.87 6.09
CA GLY A 30 -1.69 6.64 6.49
C GLY A 30 -0.94 5.82 5.43
N THR A 31 0.29 6.24 5.10
CA THR A 31 1.23 5.52 4.26
C THR A 31 2.64 5.59 4.82
N GLU A 32 3.57 4.73 4.39
CA GLU A 32 4.95 4.78 4.91
C GLU A 32 5.77 5.87 4.23
N GLY A 33 5.75 5.94 2.91
CA GLY A 33 6.55 6.88 2.13
C GLY A 33 8.01 6.44 1.90
N ALA A 34 8.34 5.17 2.13
CA ALA A 34 9.68 4.60 1.99
C ALA A 34 9.70 3.23 1.26
N TYR A 35 8.68 2.95 0.45
CA TYR A 35 8.48 1.64 -0.21
C TYR A 35 8.20 1.79 -1.72
N PRO A 36 9.18 2.30 -2.53
CA PRO A 36 8.99 2.44 -3.98
C PRO A 36 8.82 1.07 -4.67
N PRO A 37 8.04 0.99 -5.76
CA PRO A 37 7.32 2.06 -6.44
C PRO A 37 5.91 2.30 -5.87
N PHE A 38 5.59 1.75 -4.71
CA PHE A 38 4.23 1.81 -4.14
C PHE A 38 3.97 3.14 -3.43
N ASN A 39 4.87 3.54 -2.54
CA ASN A 39 4.76 4.81 -1.82
C ASN A 39 6.17 5.33 -1.49
N THR A 40 6.45 6.56 -1.87
CA THR A 40 7.74 7.21 -1.62
C THR A 40 7.56 8.71 -1.42
N ILE A 41 8.46 9.31 -0.64
CA ILE A 41 8.60 10.76 -0.52
C ILE A 41 9.67 11.21 -1.51
N THR A 42 9.29 12.06 -2.46
CA THR A 42 10.22 12.66 -3.42
C THR A 42 11.14 13.66 -2.75
N SER A 43 12.21 14.07 -3.44
CA SER A 43 13.17 15.06 -2.93
C SER A 43 12.56 16.45 -2.66
N ASP A 44 11.42 16.78 -3.29
CA ASP A 44 10.62 18.00 -3.03
C ASP A 44 9.52 17.79 -1.97
N GLY A 45 9.54 16.64 -1.28
CA GLY A 45 8.67 16.34 -0.14
C GLY A 45 7.26 15.87 -0.50
N LYS A 46 6.99 15.54 -1.76
CA LYS A 46 5.69 15.02 -2.20
C LYS A 46 5.61 13.51 -2.06
N LEU A 47 4.42 13.03 -1.76
CA LEU A 47 4.12 11.60 -1.81
C LEU A 47 3.74 11.20 -3.25
N GLU A 48 4.35 10.11 -3.73
CA GLU A 48 4.04 9.50 -5.03
C GLU A 48 4.12 7.98 -4.94
N GLY A 49 3.62 7.29 -5.96
CA GLY A 49 3.67 5.84 -6.10
C GLY A 49 2.31 5.22 -6.35
N PHE A 50 2.33 3.90 -6.57
CA PHE A 50 1.13 3.13 -6.89
C PHE A 50 0.05 3.24 -5.79
N ASP A 51 0.42 3.09 -4.51
CA ASP A 51 -0.49 3.22 -3.37
C ASP A 51 -1.12 4.61 -3.30
N ILE A 52 -0.35 5.66 -3.64
CA ILE A 52 -0.82 7.05 -3.63
C ILE A 52 -1.82 7.28 -4.76
N ASP A 53 -1.53 6.79 -5.96
CA ASP A 53 -2.44 6.88 -7.10
C ASP A 53 -3.74 6.08 -6.85
N ILE A 54 -3.66 4.89 -6.26
CA ILE A 54 -4.82 4.10 -5.83
C ILE A 54 -5.62 4.87 -4.78
N ALA A 55 -4.99 5.40 -3.73
CA ALA A 55 -5.67 6.18 -2.69
C ALA A 55 -6.46 7.35 -3.30
N ASN A 56 -5.83 8.12 -4.18
CA ASN A 56 -6.47 9.25 -4.87
C ASN A 56 -7.65 8.79 -5.75
N ALA A 57 -7.52 7.68 -6.46
CA ALA A 57 -8.60 7.14 -7.29
C ALA A 57 -9.80 6.66 -6.45
N LEU A 58 -9.54 6.00 -5.32
CA LEU A 58 -10.59 5.56 -4.38
C LEU A 58 -11.32 6.77 -3.78
N CYS A 59 -10.58 7.79 -3.36
CA CYS A 59 -11.16 9.04 -2.84
C CYS A 59 -12.06 9.73 -3.87
N ALA A 60 -11.61 9.78 -5.12
CA ALA A 60 -12.42 10.33 -6.21
C ALA A 60 -13.72 9.54 -6.44
N GLN A 61 -13.66 8.20 -6.42
CA GLN A 61 -14.83 7.33 -6.54
C GLN A 61 -15.81 7.52 -5.37
N MET A 62 -15.31 7.66 -4.15
CA MET A 62 -16.13 7.91 -2.96
C MET A 62 -16.62 9.36 -2.86
N LYS A 63 -16.15 10.27 -3.74
CA LYS A 63 -16.37 11.73 -3.64
C LYS A 63 -15.96 12.27 -2.27
N ALA A 64 -14.90 11.73 -1.70
CA ALA A 64 -14.33 12.12 -0.42
C ALA A 64 -13.16 13.09 -0.60
N GLU A 65 -12.94 13.94 0.39
CA GLU A 65 -11.74 14.77 0.53
C GLU A 65 -10.71 13.99 1.34
N CYS A 66 -9.61 13.56 0.70
CA CYS A 66 -8.60 12.74 1.36
C CYS A 66 -7.32 13.53 1.65
N GLU A 67 -6.78 13.32 2.84
CA GLU A 67 -5.44 13.76 3.26
C GLU A 67 -4.56 12.52 3.43
N ILE A 68 -3.44 12.45 2.70
CA ILE A 68 -2.48 11.34 2.85
C ILE A 68 -1.33 11.83 3.74
N VAL A 69 -1.04 11.06 4.81
CA VAL A 69 -0.02 11.39 5.80
C VAL A 69 0.97 10.23 5.96
N THR A 70 2.19 10.56 6.33
CA THR A 70 3.24 9.55 6.55
C THR A 70 3.29 9.09 8.00
N GLN A 71 3.65 7.84 8.18
CA GLN A 71 3.89 7.19 9.46
C GLN A 71 4.90 6.07 9.27
N ASP A 72 5.93 6.00 10.11
CA ASP A 72 6.87 4.88 10.11
C ASP A 72 6.15 3.54 10.20
N TRP A 73 6.66 2.54 9.48
CA TRP A 73 6.02 1.23 9.31
C TRP A 73 5.59 0.58 10.62
N ASP A 74 6.48 0.50 11.60
CA ASP A 74 6.20 -0.13 12.91
C ASP A 74 5.05 0.54 13.67
N GLY A 75 4.83 1.83 13.41
CA GLY A 75 3.79 2.64 14.03
C GLY A 75 2.43 2.63 13.32
N MET A 76 2.31 2.02 12.14
CA MET A 76 1.11 2.13 11.30
C MET A 76 -0.17 1.63 11.97
N ILE A 77 -0.20 0.37 12.41
CA ILE A 77 -1.38 -0.22 13.07
C ILE A 77 -1.69 0.48 14.40
N PRO A 78 -0.73 0.73 15.30
CA PRO A 78 -0.97 1.53 16.50
C PRO A 78 -1.53 2.93 16.22
N ALA A 79 -1.04 3.62 15.20
CA ALA A 79 -1.53 4.95 14.83
C ALA A 79 -2.96 4.94 14.27
N LEU A 80 -3.32 3.92 13.46
CA LEU A 80 -4.69 3.68 13.01
C LEU A 80 -5.65 3.47 14.19
N GLN A 81 -5.26 2.61 15.14
CA GLN A 81 -6.03 2.34 16.35
C GLN A 81 -6.18 3.59 17.23
N ALA A 82 -5.14 4.44 17.29
CA ALA A 82 -5.15 5.73 17.97
C ALA A 82 -5.88 6.84 17.19
N LYS A 83 -6.52 6.51 16.05
CA LYS A 83 -7.30 7.45 15.21
C LYS A 83 -6.47 8.62 14.66
N LYS A 84 -5.16 8.42 14.44
CA LYS A 84 -4.33 9.42 13.76
C LYS A 84 -4.67 9.54 12.27
N PHE A 85 -5.19 8.48 11.68
CA PHE A 85 -5.77 8.39 10.35
C PHE A 85 -6.87 7.32 10.34
N ASP A 86 -7.61 7.19 9.23
CA ASP A 86 -8.82 6.37 9.13
C ASP A 86 -8.58 5.07 8.35
N ALA A 87 -7.60 5.08 7.46
CA ALA A 87 -7.20 3.91 6.67
C ALA A 87 -5.69 3.87 6.48
N ILE A 88 -5.14 2.67 6.24
CA ILE A 88 -3.75 2.45 5.84
C ILE A 88 -3.75 1.97 4.39
N ILE A 89 -3.07 2.72 3.50
CA ILE A 89 -2.74 2.30 2.13
C ILE A 89 -1.21 2.38 1.99
N ALA A 90 -0.55 1.25 2.24
CA ALA A 90 0.90 1.16 2.37
C ALA A 90 1.40 -0.25 2.06
N SER A 91 0.88 -0.87 1.00
CA SER A 91 1.28 -2.23 0.60
C SER A 91 1.17 -3.27 1.72
N MET A 92 0.23 -3.08 2.65
CA MET A 92 0.10 -3.94 3.83
C MET A 92 -0.50 -5.29 3.49
N SER A 93 0.28 -6.36 3.63
CA SER A 93 -0.19 -7.73 3.44
C SER A 93 -1.31 -8.08 4.40
N ILE A 94 -2.38 -8.68 3.87
CA ILE A 94 -3.49 -9.24 4.65
C ILE A 94 -2.99 -10.52 5.34
N THR A 95 -2.89 -10.52 6.66
CA THR A 95 -2.51 -11.69 7.45
C THR A 95 -3.48 -11.93 8.59
N GLU A 96 -3.57 -13.19 9.05
CA GLU A 96 -4.43 -13.53 10.19
C GLU A 96 -3.98 -12.82 11.47
N GLU A 97 -2.67 -12.64 11.68
CA GLU A 97 -2.15 -11.87 12.80
C GLU A 97 -2.65 -10.41 12.77
N ARG A 98 -2.55 -9.74 11.61
CA ARG A 98 -3.00 -8.35 11.45
C ARG A 98 -4.52 -8.22 11.57
N LYS A 99 -5.29 -9.21 11.09
CA LYS A 99 -6.75 -9.28 11.27
C LYS A 99 -7.19 -9.35 12.74
N GLN A 100 -6.31 -9.77 13.66
CA GLN A 100 -6.61 -9.68 15.09
C GLN A 100 -6.68 -8.23 15.59
N LYS A 101 -6.00 -7.31 14.92
CA LYS A 101 -5.85 -5.91 15.34
C LYS A 101 -6.68 -4.93 14.50
N VAL A 102 -6.86 -5.21 13.20
CA VAL A 102 -7.53 -4.34 12.23
C VAL A 102 -8.45 -5.16 11.31
N ALA A 103 -9.32 -4.49 10.54
CA ALA A 103 -10.06 -5.08 9.43
C ALA A 103 -9.41 -4.68 8.10
N PHE A 104 -9.56 -5.53 7.08
CA PHE A 104 -9.05 -5.28 5.74
C PHE A 104 -10.17 -5.20 4.71
N THR A 105 -9.95 -4.44 3.66
CA THR A 105 -10.70 -4.52 2.42
C THR A 105 -10.39 -5.82 1.68
N ASN A 106 -11.04 -6.03 0.53
CA ASN A 106 -10.54 -6.90 -0.52
C ASN A 106 -9.11 -6.47 -0.89
N LYS A 107 -8.36 -7.38 -1.49
CA LYS A 107 -7.03 -7.04 -2.01
C LYS A 107 -7.12 -5.94 -3.07
N TYR A 108 -6.04 -5.16 -3.22
CA TYR A 108 -5.86 -4.29 -4.36
C TYR A 108 -4.62 -4.65 -5.21
N TYR A 109 -3.76 -5.56 -4.74
CA TYR A 109 -2.78 -6.28 -5.57
C TYR A 109 -2.28 -7.55 -4.87
N THR A 110 -1.48 -8.36 -5.58
CA THR A 110 -0.87 -9.60 -5.10
C THR A 110 0.61 -9.61 -5.46
N THR A 111 1.49 -10.04 -4.53
CA THR A 111 2.93 -10.14 -4.77
C THR A 111 3.52 -11.36 -4.06
N PRO A 112 4.49 -12.08 -4.65
CA PRO A 112 5.32 -13.03 -3.91
C PRO A 112 6.48 -12.31 -3.22
N LEU A 113 7.08 -12.96 -2.23
CA LEU A 113 8.41 -12.59 -1.76
C LEU A 113 9.47 -13.01 -2.77
N ALA A 114 10.56 -12.27 -2.82
CA ALA A 114 11.72 -12.58 -3.66
C ALA A 114 13.03 -12.25 -2.93
N VAL A 115 14.11 -12.81 -3.43
CA VAL A 115 15.47 -12.60 -2.91
C VAL A 115 16.32 -11.92 -3.96
N VAL A 116 17.04 -10.87 -3.56
CA VAL A 116 18.07 -10.17 -4.34
C VAL A 116 19.42 -10.35 -3.65
N ALA A 117 20.47 -10.51 -4.42
CA ALA A 117 21.86 -10.58 -3.95
C ALA A 117 22.79 -9.77 -4.88
N LEU A 118 24.05 -9.57 -4.48
CA LEU A 118 25.06 -8.96 -5.34
C LEU A 118 25.27 -9.80 -6.62
N LYS A 119 25.64 -9.17 -7.73
CA LYS A 119 25.84 -9.85 -9.02
C LYS A 119 26.86 -10.97 -8.97
N ASP A 120 27.91 -10.83 -8.20
CA ASP A 120 28.98 -11.81 -7.99
C ASP A 120 28.66 -12.86 -6.91
N SER A 121 27.52 -12.75 -6.24
CA SER A 121 27.08 -13.70 -5.23
C SER A 121 26.94 -15.11 -5.82
N SER A 122 27.41 -16.12 -5.08
CA SER A 122 27.21 -17.54 -5.41
C SER A 122 25.86 -18.08 -4.97
N LEU A 123 24.97 -17.23 -4.41
CA LEU A 123 23.63 -17.65 -3.98
C LEU A 123 22.83 -18.18 -5.18
N GLY A 124 22.43 -19.45 -5.14
CA GLY A 124 21.78 -20.14 -6.26
C GLY A 124 20.31 -20.51 -6.01
N GLY A 125 19.72 -20.08 -4.90
CA GLY A 125 18.32 -20.40 -4.56
C GLY A 125 17.73 -19.48 -3.52
N THR A 126 16.44 -19.65 -3.25
CA THR A 126 15.67 -18.80 -2.32
C THR A 126 15.12 -19.57 -1.12
N ASP A 127 15.42 -20.85 -1.01
CA ASP A 127 15.01 -21.67 0.14
C ASP A 127 15.98 -21.57 1.32
N GLY A 128 15.58 -22.11 2.47
CA GLY A 128 16.40 -22.07 3.69
C GLY A 128 17.77 -22.70 3.51
N ALA A 129 17.88 -23.79 2.73
CA ALA A 129 19.16 -24.46 2.49
C ALA A 129 20.13 -23.59 1.69
N ALA A 130 19.61 -22.86 0.71
CA ALA A 130 20.43 -21.97 -0.13
C ALA A 130 21.00 -20.78 0.66
N VAL A 131 20.27 -20.27 1.66
CA VAL A 131 20.67 -19.10 2.46
C VAL A 131 21.38 -19.48 3.77
N ALA A 132 21.56 -20.78 4.08
CA ALA A 132 22.27 -21.22 5.27
C ALA A 132 23.70 -20.65 5.33
N GLY A 133 24.07 -20.07 6.49
CA GLY A 133 25.36 -19.39 6.69
C GLY A 133 25.49 -18.04 5.98
N LYS A 134 24.41 -17.50 5.38
CA LYS A 134 24.35 -16.17 4.76
C LYS A 134 23.74 -15.14 5.69
N THR A 135 24.10 -13.88 5.50
CA THR A 135 23.47 -12.74 6.16
C THR A 135 22.36 -12.18 5.28
N VAL A 136 21.11 -12.28 5.76
CA VAL A 136 19.91 -11.87 5.00
C VAL A 136 19.23 -10.71 5.69
N GLY A 137 19.01 -9.61 4.96
CA GLY A 137 18.28 -8.42 5.42
C GLY A 137 16.80 -8.45 5.04
N ALA A 138 15.96 -7.92 5.93
CA ALA A 138 14.54 -7.66 5.65
C ALA A 138 14.06 -6.47 6.49
N GLN A 139 13.00 -5.80 6.05
CA GLN A 139 12.36 -4.76 6.86
C GLN A 139 11.63 -5.39 8.05
N ALA A 140 11.81 -4.82 9.24
CA ALA A 140 11.17 -5.27 10.49
C ALA A 140 9.63 -5.21 10.41
N SER A 141 8.95 -6.01 11.23
CA SER A 141 7.48 -6.02 11.38
C SER A 141 6.71 -6.32 10.08
N THR A 142 7.38 -6.99 9.14
CA THR A 142 6.81 -7.39 7.84
C THR A 142 6.61 -8.91 7.74
N THR A 143 5.87 -9.34 6.72
CA THR A 143 5.79 -10.76 6.36
C THR A 143 7.14 -11.33 5.93
N GLN A 144 7.99 -10.51 5.33
CA GLN A 144 9.37 -10.83 4.96
C GLN A 144 10.23 -11.13 6.20
N ALA A 145 10.14 -10.26 7.23
CA ALA A 145 10.86 -10.46 8.49
C ALA A 145 10.41 -11.77 9.17
N ASN A 146 9.10 -12.01 9.22
CA ASN A 146 8.56 -13.23 9.81
C ASN A 146 9.07 -14.47 9.05
N TYR A 147 9.02 -14.46 7.71
CA TYR A 147 9.56 -15.55 6.90
C TYR A 147 11.07 -15.74 7.11
N ALA A 148 11.84 -14.65 7.13
CA ALA A 148 13.28 -14.72 7.37
C ALA A 148 13.61 -15.33 8.73
N GLN A 149 12.87 -14.97 9.78
CA GLN A 149 13.06 -15.52 11.13
C GLN A 149 12.58 -16.98 11.23
N ASP A 150 11.42 -17.29 10.63
CA ASP A 150 10.80 -18.61 10.77
C ASP A 150 11.42 -19.68 9.88
N VAL A 151 11.99 -19.30 8.74
CA VAL A 151 12.56 -20.22 7.75
C VAL A 151 14.07 -20.07 7.64
N TYR A 152 14.56 -18.85 7.36
CA TYR A 152 15.97 -18.65 7.07
C TYR A 152 16.86 -18.75 8.32
N ALA A 153 16.48 -18.10 9.43
CA ALA A 153 17.25 -18.20 10.66
C ALA A 153 17.27 -19.64 11.20
N LYS A 154 16.15 -20.37 11.12
CA LYS A 154 16.08 -21.78 11.52
C LYS A 154 16.94 -22.69 10.62
N ALA A 155 17.19 -22.28 9.38
CA ALA A 155 18.10 -22.98 8.47
C ALA A 155 19.58 -22.57 8.65
N GLY A 156 19.88 -21.63 9.56
CA GLY A 156 21.25 -21.20 9.88
C GLY A 156 21.69 -19.92 9.18
N ALA A 157 20.77 -19.11 8.62
CA ALA A 157 21.09 -17.76 8.16
C ALA A 157 21.19 -16.79 9.33
N ASP A 158 22.04 -15.77 9.21
CA ASP A 158 22.05 -14.58 10.08
C ASP A 158 21.05 -13.56 9.54
N VAL A 159 19.92 -13.35 10.25
CA VAL A 159 18.86 -12.45 9.81
C VAL A 159 19.02 -11.09 10.46
N LYS A 160 19.16 -10.06 9.64
CA LYS A 160 19.20 -8.65 10.06
C LYS A 160 17.93 -7.92 9.69
N LEU A 161 17.30 -7.27 10.68
CA LEU A 161 16.08 -6.52 10.51
C LEU A 161 16.37 -5.01 10.52
N TYR A 162 15.73 -4.29 9.61
CA TYR A 162 15.92 -2.87 9.38
C TYR A 162 14.61 -2.11 9.57
N PRO A 163 14.64 -0.85 10.01
CA PRO A 163 13.44 0.00 10.08
C PRO A 163 12.76 0.17 8.72
N THR A 164 13.55 0.34 7.65
CA THR A 164 13.05 0.53 6.29
C THR A 164 13.64 -0.50 5.32
N GLN A 165 12.94 -0.72 4.20
CA GLN A 165 13.46 -1.54 3.11
C GLN A 165 14.70 -0.90 2.46
N GLU A 166 14.74 0.43 2.38
CA GLU A 166 15.87 1.17 1.82
C GLU A 166 17.18 0.91 2.58
N GLU A 167 17.15 0.88 3.91
CA GLU A 167 18.32 0.58 4.73
C GLU A 167 18.83 -0.84 4.49
N ALA A 168 17.93 -1.83 4.35
CA ALA A 168 18.33 -3.19 4.02
C ALA A 168 19.00 -3.26 2.63
N VAL A 169 18.43 -2.60 1.62
CA VAL A 169 19.03 -2.55 0.26
C VAL A 169 20.36 -1.82 0.28
N THR A 170 20.47 -0.71 1.02
CA THR A 170 21.72 0.04 1.18
C THR A 170 22.83 -0.83 1.78
N ASP A 171 22.51 -1.64 2.77
CA ASP A 171 23.49 -2.55 3.39
C ASP A 171 23.87 -3.69 2.45
N LEU A 172 22.96 -4.19 1.61
CA LEU A 172 23.32 -5.13 0.53
C LEU A 172 24.29 -4.50 -0.47
N VAL A 173 23.99 -3.29 -0.98
CA VAL A 173 24.86 -2.58 -1.94
C VAL A 173 26.25 -2.35 -1.38
N ASN A 174 26.36 -2.09 -0.07
CA ASN A 174 27.63 -1.89 0.63
C ASN A 174 28.33 -3.22 1.02
N GLY A 175 27.81 -4.38 0.62
CA GLY A 175 28.40 -5.68 0.90
C GLY A 175 28.33 -6.13 2.38
N ARG A 176 27.42 -5.54 3.17
CA ARG A 176 27.18 -5.91 4.57
C ARG A 176 26.16 -7.05 4.73
N LEU A 177 25.43 -7.33 3.66
CA LEU A 177 24.48 -8.44 3.54
C LEU A 177 24.85 -9.30 2.33
N ASP A 178 24.59 -10.59 2.41
CA ASP A 178 24.68 -11.52 1.27
C ASP A 178 23.41 -11.43 0.39
N ALA A 179 22.25 -11.14 1.00
CA ALA A 179 20.97 -11.07 0.32
C ALA A 179 19.98 -10.17 1.06
N VAL A 180 18.95 -9.73 0.32
CA VAL A 180 17.77 -9.04 0.86
C VAL A 180 16.51 -9.79 0.43
N LEU A 181 15.61 -10.01 1.38
CA LEU A 181 14.27 -10.57 1.19
C LEU A 181 13.24 -9.44 1.27
N SER A 182 12.40 -9.32 0.24
CA SER A 182 11.30 -8.35 0.20
C SER A 182 10.21 -8.77 -0.77
N ASP A 183 9.17 -7.96 -0.89
CA ASP A 183 8.19 -8.10 -1.97
C ASP A 183 8.88 -7.97 -3.33
N LYS A 184 8.56 -8.87 -4.25
CA LYS A 184 9.20 -8.95 -5.56
C LYS A 184 9.20 -7.63 -6.30
N PHE A 185 8.07 -6.94 -6.35
CA PHE A 185 7.94 -5.74 -7.19
C PHE A 185 8.72 -4.55 -6.66
N VAL A 186 8.92 -4.48 -5.34
CA VAL A 186 9.82 -3.53 -4.69
C VAL A 186 11.27 -3.80 -5.10
N LEU A 187 11.71 -5.05 -5.04
CA LEU A 187 13.07 -5.42 -5.45
C LEU A 187 13.30 -5.19 -6.95
N VAL A 188 12.29 -5.42 -7.80
CA VAL A 188 12.35 -5.11 -9.24
C VAL A 188 12.58 -3.61 -9.46
N ASP A 189 11.86 -2.76 -8.72
CA ASP A 189 12.05 -1.31 -8.82
C ASP A 189 13.44 -0.87 -8.36
N TRP A 190 13.91 -1.34 -7.22
CA TRP A 190 15.27 -1.06 -6.72
C TRP A 190 16.36 -1.46 -7.71
N MET A 191 16.18 -2.56 -8.45
CA MET A 191 17.12 -3.00 -9.48
C MET A 191 16.99 -2.20 -10.79
N LYS A 192 15.83 -1.64 -11.11
CA LYS A 192 15.61 -0.83 -12.33
C LYS A 192 16.01 0.64 -12.11
N HIS A 193 15.64 1.22 -10.98
CA HIS A 193 15.65 2.66 -10.73
C HIS A 193 16.44 3.05 -9.48
N GLY A 194 16.58 2.17 -8.49
CA GLY A 194 17.21 2.45 -7.20
C GLY A 194 18.70 2.13 -7.13
N SER A 195 19.24 2.16 -5.92
CA SER A 195 20.66 1.92 -5.62
C SER A 195 21.15 0.52 -5.99
N ALA A 196 20.25 -0.47 -6.13
CA ALA A 196 20.57 -1.84 -6.51
C ALA A 196 20.71 -2.07 -8.02
N LYS A 197 20.56 -1.04 -8.86
CA LYS A 197 20.52 -1.15 -10.33
C LYS A 197 21.75 -1.84 -10.93
N ASP A 198 22.94 -1.44 -10.52
CA ASP A 198 24.17 -1.88 -11.16
C ASP A 198 24.94 -2.94 -10.36
N CYS A 199 24.55 -3.22 -9.11
CA CYS A 199 25.28 -4.13 -8.22
C CYS A 199 24.64 -5.51 -8.10
N CYS A 200 23.34 -5.62 -8.35
CA CYS A 200 22.55 -6.70 -7.81
C CYS A 200 21.83 -7.50 -8.90
N LYS A 201 21.41 -8.71 -8.54
CA LYS A 201 20.63 -9.62 -9.38
C LYS A 201 19.48 -10.24 -8.60
N MET A 202 18.35 -10.47 -9.26
CA MET A 202 17.27 -11.27 -8.72
C MET A 202 17.71 -12.74 -8.65
N ILE A 203 17.65 -13.34 -7.47
CA ILE A 203 17.90 -14.77 -7.28
C ILE A 203 16.65 -15.55 -7.65
N GLY A 204 15.47 -15.06 -7.25
CA GLY A 204 14.20 -15.66 -7.63
C GLY A 204 13.09 -15.38 -6.62
N ASP A 205 11.91 -15.89 -6.95
CA ASP A 205 10.75 -15.83 -6.07
C ASP A 205 10.87 -16.89 -4.98
N VAL A 206 10.33 -16.58 -3.80
CA VAL A 206 10.22 -17.52 -2.69
C VAL A 206 8.90 -18.26 -2.81
N LYS A 207 8.95 -19.55 -3.07
CA LYS A 207 7.76 -20.38 -3.33
C LYS A 207 6.79 -20.39 -2.14
N GLY A 208 5.50 -20.27 -2.44
CA GLY A 208 4.43 -20.33 -1.45
C GLY A 208 4.32 -19.12 -0.54
N THR A 209 4.87 -17.98 -0.95
CA THR A 209 4.83 -16.72 -0.18
C THR A 209 3.97 -15.64 -0.83
N GLU A 210 3.11 -16.02 -1.78
CA GLU A 210 2.19 -15.06 -2.37
C GLU A 210 1.30 -14.44 -1.30
N THR A 211 1.31 -13.11 -1.23
CA THR A 211 0.52 -12.33 -0.29
C THR A 211 -0.36 -11.34 -1.03
N GLN A 212 -1.51 -11.04 -0.45
CA GLN A 212 -2.45 -10.04 -0.94
C GLN A 212 -2.30 -8.77 -0.12
N ALA A 213 -2.09 -7.64 -0.76
CA ALA A 213 -2.12 -6.34 -0.12
C ALA A 213 -3.56 -5.82 -0.03
N GLY A 214 -3.95 -5.32 1.13
CA GLY A 214 -5.26 -4.75 1.39
C GLY A 214 -5.17 -3.43 2.14
N ILE A 215 -6.25 -2.66 2.10
CA ILE A 215 -6.39 -1.43 2.86
C ILE A 215 -6.85 -1.79 4.26
N ALA A 216 -6.10 -1.36 5.28
CA ALA A 216 -6.48 -1.62 6.66
C ALA A 216 -7.31 -0.47 7.23
N VAL A 217 -8.38 -0.81 7.96
CA VAL A 217 -9.22 0.12 8.73
C VAL A 217 -9.41 -0.42 10.15
N ARG A 218 -9.88 0.39 11.09
CA ARG A 218 -10.24 -0.11 12.43
C ARG A 218 -11.37 -1.14 12.32
N LYS A 219 -11.43 -2.09 13.24
CA LYS A 219 -12.43 -3.18 13.21
C LYS A 219 -13.87 -2.69 13.24
N GLU A 220 -14.11 -1.56 13.89
CA GLU A 220 -15.42 -0.93 14.00
C GLU A 220 -15.82 -0.12 12.76
N ASP A 221 -14.88 0.25 11.89
CA ASP A 221 -15.12 1.13 10.73
C ASP A 221 -15.64 0.34 9.50
N ASN A 222 -16.66 -0.49 9.71
CA ASN A 222 -17.23 -1.32 8.64
C ASN A 222 -17.77 -0.50 7.47
N GLU A 223 -18.39 0.64 7.74
CA GLU A 223 -18.93 1.51 6.67
C GLU A 223 -17.82 2.02 5.75
N LEU A 224 -16.69 2.50 6.30
CA LEU A 224 -15.54 2.93 5.52
C LEU A 224 -14.96 1.76 4.71
N ARG A 225 -14.83 0.59 5.33
CA ARG A 225 -14.33 -0.61 4.65
C ARG A 225 -15.17 -0.98 3.44
N GLU A 226 -16.50 -0.98 3.57
CA GLU A 226 -17.41 -1.31 2.45
C GLU A 226 -17.38 -0.23 1.36
N LYS A 227 -17.27 1.06 1.72
CA LYS A 227 -17.06 2.14 0.74
C LYS A 227 -15.76 1.94 -0.05
N LEU A 228 -14.68 1.58 0.65
CA LEU A 228 -13.39 1.30 0.01
C LEU A 228 -13.46 0.07 -0.89
N ASN A 229 -14.13 -1.00 -0.48
CA ASN A 229 -14.37 -2.19 -1.32
C ASN A 229 -15.12 -1.83 -2.60
N ALA A 230 -16.24 -1.11 -2.47
CA ALA A 230 -17.02 -0.67 -3.62
C ALA A 230 -16.21 0.25 -4.56
N ALA A 231 -15.34 1.09 -4.00
CA ALA A 231 -14.46 1.95 -4.78
C ALA A 231 -13.36 1.14 -5.50
N ILE A 232 -12.76 0.11 -4.86
CA ILE A 232 -11.81 -0.82 -5.50
C ILE A 232 -12.50 -1.50 -6.69
N ASP A 233 -13.67 -2.09 -6.48
CA ASP A 233 -14.42 -2.77 -7.54
C ASP A 233 -14.74 -1.80 -8.70
N ALA A 234 -15.10 -0.56 -8.41
CA ALA A 234 -15.43 0.45 -9.41
C ALA A 234 -14.21 0.84 -10.26
N ILE A 235 -13.05 1.13 -9.65
CA ILE A 235 -11.84 1.50 -10.41
C ILE A 235 -11.26 0.33 -11.22
N VAL A 236 -11.49 -0.90 -10.79
CA VAL A 236 -11.14 -2.10 -11.57
C VAL A 236 -12.06 -2.23 -12.76
N ALA A 237 -13.38 -2.10 -12.56
CA ALA A 237 -14.40 -2.27 -13.60
C ALA A 237 -14.32 -1.18 -14.69
N ASP A 238 -14.03 0.07 -14.34
CA ASP A 238 -13.94 1.20 -15.29
C ASP A 238 -12.57 1.34 -15.96
N GLY A 239 -11.60 0.48 -15.59
CA GLY A 239 -10.26 0.47 -16.14
C GLY A 239 -9.30 1.51 -15.56
N THR A 240 -9.71 2.28 -14.55
CA THR A 240 -8.85 3.24 -13.84
C THR A 240 -7.68 2.52 -13.16
N TYR A 241 -7.95 1.39 -12.49
CA TYR A 241 -6.92 0.55 -11.90
C TYR A 241 -5.82 0.16 -12.91
N LYS A 242 -6.22 -0.34 -14.08
CA LYS A 242 -5.29 -0.75 -15.13
C LYS A 242 -4.45 0.42 -15.66
N LYS A 243 -5.03 1.63 -15.76
CA LYS A 243 -4.29 2.84 -16.17
C LYS A 243 -3.26 3.23 -15.11
N ILE A 244 -3.60 3.12 -13.82
CA ILE A 244 -2.66 3.38 -12.72
C ILE A 244 -1.56 2.34 -12.73
N GLN A 245 -1.90 1.05 -12.76
CA GLN A 245 -0.95 -0.05 -12.80
C GLN A 245 0.09 0.12 -13.93
N ALA A 246 -0.35 0.49 -15.13
CA ALA A 246 0.52 0.64 -16.30
C ALA A 246 1.57 1.75 -16.18
N LYS A 247 1.48 2.65 -15.19
CA LYS A 247 2.53 3.65 -14.91
C LYS A 247 3.74 3.03 -14.19
N TYR A 248 3.52 1.95 -13.45
CA TYR A 248 4.51 1.34 -12.54
C TYR A 248 4.94 -0.05 -12.99
N PHE A 249 4.04 -0.81 -13.62
CA PHE A 249 4.22 -2.22 -13.95
C PHE A 249 3.77 -2.50 -15.39
N ASP A 250 4.59 -3.26 -16.11
CA ASP A 250 4.33 -3.74 -17.46
C ASP A 250 3.63 -5.12 -17.49
N PHE A 251 3.20 -5.61 -16.33
CA PHE A 251 2.49 -6.87 -16.09
C PHE A 251 1.33 -6.65 -15.10
N ASP A 252 0.43 -7.64 -15.02
CA ASP A 252 -0.72 -7.59 -14.12
C ASP A 252 -0.30 -7.96 -12.69
N ILE A 253 -0.76 -7.15 -11.71
CA ILE A 253 -0.52 -7.36 -10.27
C ILE A 253 -1.81 -7.52 -9.45
N TYR A 254 -2.99 -7.42 -10.10
CA TYR A 254 -4.30 -7.51 -9.41
C TYR A 254 -4.66 -8.89 -8.87
#